data_290d8554ec1c64dc029c3ca9fdf7f668
#
_entry.id   290d8554ec1c64dc029c3ca9fdf7f668
#
_cell.length_a   1.000
_cell.length_b   1.000
_cell.length_c   1.000
_cell.angle_alpha   90.00
_cell.angle_beta   90.00
_cell.angle_gamma   90.00
#
_symmetry.space_group_name_H-M   'P 1'
#
loop_
_entity.id
_entity.type
_entity.pdbx_description
1 polymer ?
#
loop_
_entity_poly.entity_id
_entity_poly.type
_entity_poly.pdbx_seq_one_letter_code
_entity_poly.pdbx_strand_id
1 'polypeptide(L)'
;MQELHDAPLAPLTTFRLGGPATRLVTATTDAEVIAAVAEADAAGTPLLIIGGGSNLVIGDKGFDGTALRIATTGFELDGTALELAAGEVWTDAVARTVEAGLAGVECLAGIPGSAGATPIQNVGAYGQEVSSTITEVIAYDRRSGETVVIPNAECDFSYRHSRFKQDPDRYVVLRVCFALEDAGGLSAPLRYAETARALGVEAGDRVPAADARETVLKLRAGKGMVLDPEDHDTWSAGSFFTNPILSEEAFDAFLARVHDRLGPDTAPPAFPAGDGHTKTSAAWLIDKAGFTKGYGSGPARISTKHTLALTNRGEATTEDLLALAREVVAGVREAFGITLVNEPVTVGVSI
;
A
#
# COMPACT_ATOMS: atom_id res chain seq x y z
N MET A 1 21.95 -11.02 12.06
CA MET A 1 20.81 -10.44 12.80
C MET A 1 21.31 -9.32 13.71
N GLN A 2 20.72 -8.13 13.66
CA GLN A 2 21.03 -6.99 14.55
C GLN A 2 19.84 -6.79 15.50
N GLU A 3 20.14 -6.46 16.76
CA GLU A 3 19.13 -6.25 17.78
C GLU A 3 19.34 -4.92 18.52
N LEU A 4 18.25 -4.19 18.79
CA LEU A 4 18.22 -2.96 19.55
C LEU A 4 17.05 -3.00 20.54
N HIS A 5 17.22 -2.40 21.71
CA HIS A 5 16.15 -2.24 22.70
C HIS A 5 15.69 -0.78 22.75
N ASP A 6 14.42 -0.57 23.11
CA ASP A 6 13.76 0.75 23.15
C ASP A 6 14.00 1.56 21.88
N ALA A 7 13.97 0.85 20.74
CA ALA A 7 14.34 1.41 19.44
C ALA A 7 13.19 2.20 18.82
N PRO A 8 13.42 3.44 18.35
CA PRO A 8 12.37 4.24 17.72
C PRO A 8 11.91 3.61 16.40
N LEU A 9 10.60 3.47 16.21
CA LEU A 9 10.00 2.93 14.99
C LEU A 9 9.68 4.00 13.94
N ALA A 10 9.58 5.27 14.33
CA ALA A 10 9.31 6.39 13.42
C ALA A 10 10.24 6.43 12.19
N PRO A 11 11.58 6.22 12.31
CA PRO A 11 12.47 6.18 11.15
C PRO A 11 12.20 5.02 10.17
N LEU A 12 11.46 4.00 10.61
CA LEU A 12 11.12 2.82 9.81
C LEU A 12 9.77 2.93 9.11
N THR A 13 9.06 4.06 9.25
CA THR A 13 7.78 4.31 8.60
C THR A 13 7.85 5.49 7.63
N THR A 14 7.06 5.45 6.57
CA THR A 14 6.99 6.59 5.62
C THR A 14 6.30 7.80 6.20
N PHE A 15 5.44 7.63 7.21
CA PHE A 15 4.90 8.75 7.99
C PHE A 15 5.93 9.42 8.89
N ARG A 16 7.02 8.73 9.21
CA ARG A 16 7.98 9.13 10.25
C ARG A 16 7.30 9.35 11.61
N LEU A 17 6.31 8.51 11.90
CA LEU A 17 5.55 8.46 13.14
C LEU A 17 5.69 7.08 13.79
N GLY A 18 5.52 7.04 15.09
CA GLY A 18 5.54 5.85 15.91
C GLY A 18 6.53 5.91 17.07
N GLY A 19 6.10 5.47 18.23
CA GLY A 19 6.94 5.33 19.42
C GLY A 19 7.94 4.17 19.31
N PRO A 20 8.70 3.88 20.38
CA PRO A 20 9.71 2.82 20.38
C PRO A 20 9.10 1.41 20.43
N ALA A 21 9.83 0.43 19.91
CA ALA A 21 9.58 -0.98 20.22
C ALA A 21 10.43 -1.41 21.41
N THR A 22 9.90 -2.27 22.29
CA THR A 22 10.67 -2.88 23.37
C THR A 22 11.91 -3.58 22.82
N ARG A 23 11.77 -4.28 21.68
CA ARG A 23 12.85 -4.95 20.97
C ARG A 23 12.68 -4.75 19.47
N LEU A 24 13.70 -4.31 18.76
CA LEU A 24 13.78 -4.26 17.30
C LEU A 24 14.85 -5.23 16.81
N VAL A 25 14.41 -6.18 15.99
CA VAL A 25 15.30 -7.15 15.32
C VAL A 25 15.34 -6.82 13.84
N THR A 26 16.54 -6.73 13.25
CA THR A 26 16.71 -6.64 11.80
C THR A 26 17.29 -7.96 11.30
N ALA A 27 16.51 -8.65 10.46
CA ALA A 27 16.88 -9.92 9.82
C ALA A 27 17.23 -9.70 8.35
N THR A 28 18.36 -10.27 7.93
CA THR A 28 18.94 -10.13 6.59
C THR A 28 18.95 -11.42 5.78
N THR A 29 18.51 -12.53 6.39
CA THR A 29 18.33 -13.84 5.75
C THR A 29 17.00 -14.46 6.16
N ASP A 30 16.46 -15.37 5.34
CA ASP A 30 15.23 -16.10 5.64
C ASP A 30 15.35 -16.89 6.96
N ALA A 31 16.52 -17.50 7.19
CA ALA A 31 16.78 -18.22 8.43
C ALA A 31 16.72 -17.32 9.68
N GLU A 32 17.20 -16.08 9.58
CA GLU A 32 17.11 -15.09 10.66
C GLU A 32 15.68 -14.62 10.88
N VAL A 33 14.90 -14.46 9.80
CA VAL A 33 13.45 -14.14 9.90
C VAL A 33 12.70 -15.24 10.63
N ILE A 34 12.88 -16.51 10.19
CA ILE A 34 12.23 -17.67 10.79
C ILE A 34 12.63 -17.80 12.27
N ALA A 35 13.92 -17.66 12.59
CA ALA A 35 14.39 -17.79 13.97
C ALA A 35 13.78 -16.71 14.88
N ALA A 36 13.72 -15.45 14.44
CA ALA A 36 13.14 -14.36 15.23
C ALA A 36 11.63 -14.53 15.44
N VAL A 37 10.91 -15.02 14.41
CA VAL A 37 9.47 -15.31 14.52
C VAL A 37 9.23 -16.46 15.48
N ALA A 38 9.95 -17.58 15.31
CA ALA A 38 9.82 -18.76 16.17
C ALA A 38 10.16 -18.45 17.64
N GLU A 39 11.18 -17.62 17.89
CA GLU A 39 11.52 -17.14 19.24
C GLU A 39 10.37 -16.34 19.87
N ALA A 40 9.80 -15.39 19.13
CA ALA A 40 8.69 -14.58 19.62
C ALA A 40 7.45 -15.43 19.90
N ASP A 41 7.14 -16.38 19.02
CA ASP A 41 6.01 -17.31 19.18
C ASP A 41 6.19 -18.23 20.40
N ALA A 42 7.38 -18.79 20.59
CA ALA A 42 7.71 -19.64 21.72
C ALA A 42 7.65 -18.89 23.06
N ALA A 43 8.01 -17.60 23.05
CA ALA A 43 7.95 -16.74 24.23
C ALA A 43 6.55 -16.13 24.47
N GLY A 44 5.60 -16.27 23.53
CA GLY A 44 4.32 -15.58 23.57
C GLY A 44 4.44 -14.05 23.50
N THR A 45 5.54 -13.55 22.93
CA THR A 45 5.80 -12.11 22.79
C THR A 45 5.07 -11.56 21.56
N PRO A 46 4.36 -10.42 21.67
CA PRO A 46 3.76 -9.76 20.52
C PRO A 46 4.80 -9.48 19.44
N LEU A 47 4.44 -9.74 18.19
CA LEU A 47 5.33 -9.61 17.03
C LEU A 47 4.75 -8.62 16.01
N LEU A 48 5.53 -7.61 15.62
CA LEU A 48 5.23 -6.67 14.54
C LEU A 48 6.21 -6.88 13.40
N ILE A 49 5.71 -7.31 12.24
CA ILE A 49 6.53 -7.43 11.02
C ILE A 49 6.60 -6.08 10.31
N ILE A 50 7.81 -5.62 10.02
CA ILE A 50 8.08 -4.37 9.30
C ILE A 50 8.87 -4.69 8.04
N GLY A 51 8.29 -4.39 6.87
CA GLY A 51 9.00 -4.31 5.60
C GLY A 51 9.54 -2.89 5.37
N GLY A 52 9.10 -2.22 4.32
CA GLY A 52 9.43 -0.81 4.07
C GLY A 52 8.64 0.20 4.89
N GLY A 53 7.76 -0.22 5.81
CA GLY A 53 7.00 0.66 6.71
C GLY A 53 6.05 1.65 6.01
N SER A 54 5.72 1.40 4.76
CA SER A 54 4.96 2.33 3.92
C SER A 54 3.45 2.28 4.11
N ASN A 55 2.96 1.34 4.92
CA ASN A 55 1.52 1.17 5.18
C ASN A 55 1.22 0.94 6.68
N LEU A 56 2.02 1.53 7.57
CA LEU A 56 1.89 1.39 9.02
C LEU A 56 1.59 2.74 9.68
N VAL A 57 0.66 2.72 10.66
CA VAL A 57 0.41 3.81 11.61
C VAL A 57 0.65 3.26 13.01
N ILE A 58 1.81 3.55 13.57
CA ILE A 58 2.24 3.06 14.89
C ILE A 58 1.95 4.14 15.93
N GLY A 59 1.32 3.78 17.02
CA GLY A 59 0.99 4.71 18.10
C GLY A 59 2.22 5.35 18.76
N ASP A 60 2.05 6.53 19.34
CA ASP A 60 3.14 7.28 20.00
C ASP A 60 3.73 6.55 21.21
N LYS A 61 2.95 5.63 21.83
CA LYS A 61 3.44 4.76 22.90
C LYS A 61 4.36 3.63 22.42
N GLY A 62 4.42 3.43 21.08
CA GLY A 62 5.23 2.39 20.46
C GLY A 62 4.59 1.01 20.48
N PHE A 63 5.42 -0.01 20.53
CA PHE A 63 5.03 -1.41 20.46
C PHE A 63 5.68 -2.22 21.60
N ASP A 64 4.85 -2.74 22.49
CA ASP A 64 5.31 -3.58 23.61
C ASP A 64 5.48 -5.02 23.14
N GLY A 65 6.61 -5.28 22.46
CA GLY A 65 6.92 -6.56 21.87
C GLY A 65 8.16 -6.51 20.99
N THR A 66 8.29 -7.51 20.12
CA THR A 66 9.37 -7.59 19.12
C THR A 66 8.90 -7.01 17.80
N ALA A 67 9.49 -5.92 17.34
CA ALA A 67 9.40 -5.46 15.96
C ALA A 67 10.47 -6.17 15.13
N LEU A 68 10.08 -6.91 14.10
CA LEU A 68 10.98 -7.61 13.17
C LEU A 68 11.03 -6.86 11.84
N ARG A 69 12.12 -6.18 11.58
CA ARG A 69 12.41 -5.59 10.27
C ARG A 69 12.96 -6.66 9.34
N ILE A 70 12.24 -6.95 8.25
CA ILE A 70 12.71 -7.83 7.18
C ILE A 70 13.56 -7.00 6.22
N ALA A 71 14.86 -7.30 6.17
CA ALA A 71 15.86 -6.65 5.33
C ALA A 71 16.64 -7.68 4.49
N THR A 72 15.96 -8.77 4.13
CA THR A 72 16.52 -9.82 3.26
C THR A 72 16.73 -9.26 1.86
N THR A 73 17.77 -9.69 1.17
CA THR A 73 18.09 -9.30 -0.20
C THR A 73 18.18 -10.52 -1.10
N GLY A 74 17.70 -10.39 -2.33
CA GLY A 74 17.73 -11.44 -3.35
C GLY A 74 16.83 -11.05 -4.52
N PHE A 75 17.41 -10.96 -5.69
CA PHE A 75 16.73 -10.69 -6.96
C PHE A 75 17.28 -11.72 -7.95
N GLU A 76 16.52 -12.76 -8.19
CA GLU A 76 16.87 -13.84 -9.11
C GLU A 76 15.94 -13.78 -10.32
N LEU A 77 16.53 -13.58 -11.50
CA LEU A 77 15.82 -13.47 -12.78
C LEU A 77 16.33 -14.56 -13.72
N ASP A 78 15.43 -15.45 -14.15
CA ASP A 78 15.68 -16.49 -15.15
C ASP A 78 14.63 -16.37 -16.26
N GLY A 79 15.04 -15.84 -17.41
CA GLY A 79 14.11 -15.50 -18.49
C GLY A 79 13.05 -14.50 -18.01
N THR A 80 11.81 -14.92 -17.90
CA THR A 80 10.68 -14.10 -17.40
C THR A 80 10.28 -14.46 -15.96
N ALA A 81 10.90 -15.47 -15.37
CA ALA A 81 10.65 -15.86 -13.99
C ALA A 81 11.53 -15.00 -13.06
N LEU A 82 10.89 -14.30 -12.14
CA LEU A 82 11.55 -13.45 -11.16
C LEU A 82 11.23 -13.93 -9.75
N GLU A 83 12.25 -14.16 -8.93
CA GLU A 83 12.11 -14.37 -7.49
C GLU A 83 12.72 -13.19 -6.73
N LEU A 84 11.98 -12.62 -5.78
CA LEU A 84 12.41 -11.54 -4.92
C LEU A 84 12.38 -11.95 -3.45
N ALA A 85 13.46 -11.70 -2.73
CA ALA A 85 13.44 -11.77 -1.28
C ALA A 85 12.48 -10.70 -0.70
N ALA A 86 11.83 -11.02 0.42
CA ALA A 86 10.79 -10.16 0.99
C ALA A 86 11.28 -8.75 1.35
N GLY A 87 12.53 -8.57 1.72
CA GLY A 87 13.13 -7.28 2.08
C GLY A 87 13.62 -6.45 0.89
N GLU A 88 13.60 -6.96 -0.34
CA GLU A 88 13.99 -6.19 -1.54
C GLU A 88 13.16 -4.93 -1.67
N VAL A 89 13.81 -3.81 -1.99
CA VAL A 89 13.14 -2.53 -2.23
C VAL A 89 12.32 -2.61 -3.52
N TRP A 90 11.00 -2.50 -3.40
CA TRP A 90 10.09 -2.73 -4.51
C TRP A 90 10.36 -1.84 -5.73
N THR A 91 10.60 -0.53 -5.52
CA THR A 91 10.84 0.39 -6.64
C THR A 91 12.12 0.08 -7.40
N ASP A 92 13.15 -0.46 -6.72
CA ASP A 92 14.42 -0.87 -7.34
C ASP A 92 14.22 -2.18 -8.11
N ALA A 93 13.45 -3.11 -7.56
CA ALA A 93 13.08 -4.34 -8.26
C ALA A 93 12.33 -4.03 -9.57
N VAL A 94 11.34 -3.14 -9.55
CA VAL A 94 10.63 -2.68 -10.76
C VAL A 94 11.57 -2.01 -11.76
N ALA A 95 12.54 -1.21 -11.31
CA ALA A 95 13.51 -0.59 -12.20
C ALA A 95 14.34 -1.65 -12.94
N ARG A 96 14.85 -2.65 -12.20
CA ARG A 96 15.65 -3.76 -12.76
C ARG A 96 14.88 -4.62 -13.75
N THR A 97 13.58 -4.86 -13.53
CA THR A 97 12.74 -5.61 -14.50
C THR A 97 12.58 -4.85 -15.81
N VAL A 98 12.35 -3.53 -15.74
CA VAL A 98 12.24 -2.68 -16.92
C VAL A 98 13.57 -2.59 -17.67
N GLU A 99 14.70 -2.48 -16.96
CA GLU A 99 16.05 -2.51 -17.56
C GLU A 99 16.36 -3.85 -18.24
N ALA A 100 15.79 -4.95 -17.74
CA ALA A 100 15.86 -6.25 -18.39
C ALA A 100 14.91 -6.40 -19.60
N GLY A 101 14.13 -5.37 -19.94
CA GLY A 101 13.19 -5.39 -21.08
C GLY A 101 11.87 -6.11 -20.79
N LEU A 102 11.57 -6.40 -19.53
CA LEU A 102 10.38 -7.14 -19.10
C LEU A 102 9.25 -6.20 -18.72
N ALA A 103 8.01 -6.68 -18.91
CA ALA A 103 6.77 -5.98 -18.60
C ALA A 103 5.91 -6.72 -17.56
N GLY A 104 4.94 -6.01 -16.99
CA GLY A 104 3.94 -6.55 -16.07
C GLY A 104 3.90 -5.85 -14.72
N VAL A 105 4.97 -5.12 -14.34
CA VAL A 105 5.06 -4.37 -13.07
C VAL A 105 5.52 -2.92 -13.24
N GLU A 106 5.79 -2.47 -14.45
CA GLU A 106 6.32 -1.14 -14.76
C GLU A 106 5.42 0.02 -14.28
N CYS A 107 4.10 -0.17 -14.28
CA CYS A 107 3.15 0.81 -13.75
C CYS A 107 3.05 0.81 -12.21
N LEU A 108 3.72 -0.12 -11.53
CA LEU A 108 3.84 -0.15 -10.07
C LEU A 108 5.10 0.56 -9.55
N ALA A 109 5.81 1.25 -10.44
CA ALA A 109 7.00 2.03 -10.11
C ALA A 109 6.71 3.14 -9.08
N GLY A 110 7.67 3.41 -8.20
CA GLY A 110 7.58 4.45 -7.18
C GLY A 110 6.61 4.16 -6.04
N ILE A 111 6.02 2.96 -5.95
CA ILE A 111 5.29 2.53 -4.76
C ILE A 111 6.33 2.22 -3.69
N PRO A 112 6.32 2.92 -2.54
CA PRO A 112 7.28 2.65 -1.48
C PRO A 112 6.95 1.33 -0.78
N GLY A 113 7.98 0.69 -0.25
CA GLY A 113 7.84 -0.56 0.49
C GLY A 113 8.78 -1.64 -0.01
N SER A 114 8.59 -2.86 0.49
CA SER A 114 9.38 -4.04 0.14
C SER A 114 8.58 -5.05 -0.68
N ALA A 115 9.27 -5.91 -1.43
CA ALA A 115 8.68 -6.94 -2.27
C ALA A 115 7.73 -7.85 -1.47
N GLY A 116 8.12 -8.30 -0.27
CA GLY A 116 7.30 -9.15 0.59
C GLY A 116 6.03 -8.50 1.12
N ALA A 117 5.93 -7.17 1.07
CA ALA A 117 4.70 -6.46 1.43
C ALA A 117 3.70 -6.39 0.26
N THR A 118 4.13 -6.64 -0.98
CA THR A 118 3.27 -6.48 -2.15
C THR A 118 2.09 -7.46 -2.21
N PRO A 119 2.20 -8.75 -1.84
CA PRO A 119 1.07 -9.66 -1.82
C PRO A 119 0.09 -9.41 -0.66
N ILE A 120 0.52 -8.72 0.42
CA ILE A 120 -0.32 -8.57 1.63
C ILE A 120 -1.67 -7.92 1.30
N GLN A 121 -1.68 -6.88 0.51
CA GLN A 121 -2.93 -6.20 0.12
C GLN A 121 -3.09 -6.09 -1.40
N ASN A 122 -2.51 -7.03 -2.15
CA ASN A 122 -2.56 -7.02 -3.61
C ASN A 122 -2.21 -5.63 -4.15
N VAL A 123 -0.95 -5.22 -3.97
CA VAL A 123 -0.51 -3.88 -4.37
C VAL A 123 -0.86 -3.61 -5.83
N GLY A 124 -1.50 -2.48 -6.07
CA GLY A 124 -1.95 -2.09 -7.40
C GLY A 124 -2.01 -0.58 -7.59
N ALA A 125 -1.63 -0.14 -8.77
CA ALA A 125 -1.71 1.24 -9.22
C ALA A 125 -1.71 1.31 -10.76
N TYR A 126 -2.28 2.39 -11.30
CA TYR A 126 -2.23 2.69 -12.74
C TYR A 126 -2.64 1.52 -13.65
N GLY A 127 -3.63 0.74 -13.20
CA GLY A 127 -4.22 -0.38 -13.97
C GLY A 127 -3.43 -1.69 -13.90
N GLN A 128 -2.37 -1.77 -13.12
CA GLN A 128 -1.66 -3.00 -12.79
C GLN A 128 -1.88 -3.40 -11.33
N GLU A 129 -1.87 -4.70 -11.04
CA GLU A 129 -1.86 -5.28 -9.71
C GLU A 129 -0.85 -6.43 -9.68
N VAL A 130 -0.16 -6.62 -8.55
CA VAL A 130 0.86 -7.68 -8.42
C VAL A 130 0.27 -9.08 -8.59
N SER A 131 -1.01 -9.29 -8.25
CA SER A 131 -1.70 -10.56 -8.45
C SER A 131 -1.72 -11.04 -9.92
N SER A 132 -1.58 -10.11 -10.86
CA SER A 132 -1.55 -10.46 -12.29
C SER A 132 -0.23 -11.11 -12.72
N THR A 133 0.83 -10.96 -11.94
CA THR A 133 2.18 -11.45 -12.24
C THR A 133 2.74 -12.38 -11.18
N ILE A 134 2.28 -12.32 -9.93
CA ILE A 134 2.67 -13.28 -8.89
C ILE A 134 2.26 -14.69 -9.33
N THR A 135 3.19 -15.64 -9.27
CA THR A 135 2.93 -17.07 -9.46
C THR A 135 2.70 -17.78 -8.14
N GLU A 136 3.51 -17.44 -7.14
CA GLU A 136 3.45 -18.02 -5.80
C GLU A 136 4.13 -17.10 -4.78
N VAL A 137 3.82 -17.34 -3.52
CA VAL A 137 4.44 -16.68 -2.36
C VAL A 137 5.03 -17.75 -1.46
N ILE A 138 6.32 -17.62 -1.13
CA ILE A 138 6.99 -18.47 -0.15
C ILE A 138 6.90 -17.78 1.20
N ALA A 139 6.30 -18.44 2.18
CA ALA A 139 6.04 -17.87 3.50
C ALA A 139 6.36 -18.87 4.62
N TYR A 140 6.73 -18.35 5.77
CA TYR A 140 6.76 -19.12 7.02
C TYR A 140 5.37 -19.13 7.64
N ASP A 141 4.77 -20.30 7.80
CA ASP A 141 3.49 -20.50 8.49
C ASP A 141 3.75 -20.67 9.99
N ARG A 142 3.44 -19.65 10.77
CA ARG A 142 3.63 -19.61 12.23
C ARG A 142 2.83 -20.67 12.99
N ARG A 143 1.74 -21.22 12.39
CA ARG A 143 0.94 -22.27 13.02
C ARG A 143 1.55 -23.64 12.86
N SER A 144 2.15 -23.95 11.72
CA SER A 144 2.81 -25.24 11.47
C SER A 144 4.29 -25.20 11.86
N GLY A 145 4.91 -24.02 11.89
CA GLY A 145 6.36 -23.85 12.06
C GLY A 145 7.16 -24.25 10.82
N GLU A 146 6.52 -24.27 9.64
CA GLU A 146 7.13 -24.71 8.39
C GLU A 146 7.14 -23.60 7.34
N THR A 147 8.09 -23.67 6.42
CA THR A 147 8.05 -22.87 5.21
C THR A 147 7.10 -23.51 4.21
N VAL A 148 6.16 -22.73 3.70
CA VAL A 148 5.13 -23.18 2.75
C VAL A 148 5.21 -22.37 1.46
N VAL A 149 4.85 -23.02 0.35
CA VAL A 149 4.67 -22.38 -0.96
C VAL A 149 3.17 -22.22 -1.19
N ILE A 150 2.74 -20.99 -1.43
CA ILE A 150 1.33 -20.63 -1.62
C ILE A 150 1.15 -20.17 -3.07
N PRO A 151 0.55 -20.99 -3.95
CA PRO A 151 0.28 -20.61 -5.33
C PRO A 151 -0.66 -19.40 -5.41
N ASN A 152 -0.58 -18.64 -6.50
CA ASN A 152 -1.44 -17.46 -6.75
C ASN A 152 -2.92 -17.73 -6.48
N ALA A 153 -3.43 -18.86 -7.00
CA ALA A 153 -4.84 -19.27 -6.86
C ALA A 153 -5.28 -19.45 -5.39
N GLU A 154 -4.33 -19.68 -4.49
CA GLU A 154 -4.58 -19.83 -3.06
C GLU A 154 -4.31 -18.56 -2.25
N CYS A 155 -3.78 -17.50 -2.89
CA CYS A 155 -3.52 -16.23 -2.21
C CYS A 155 -4.80 -15.39 -1.96
N ASP A 156 -5.94 -15.78 -2.53
CA ASP A 156 -7.25 -15.11 -2.39
C ASP A 156 -7.17 -13.59 -2.68
N PHE A 157 -6.50 -13.26 -3.80
CA PHE A 157 -6.32 -11.87 -4.20
C PHE A 157 -7.61 -11.22 -4.69
N SER A 158 -7.91 -10.06 -4.15
CA SER A 158 -8.93 -9.14 -4.67
C SER A 158 -8.51 -7.69 -4.39
N TYR A 159 -9.39 -6.72 -4.64
CA TYR A 159 -9.06 -5.30 -4.42
C TYR A 159 -8.65 -5.04 -2.96
N ARG A 160 -7.38 -4.70 -2.74
CA ARG A 160 -6.79 -4.46 -1.41
C ARG A 160 -6.98 -5.61 -0.41
N HIS A 161 -7.04 -6.84 -0.93
CA HIS A 161 -7.27 -8.05 -0.14
C HIS A 161 -6.38 -9.20 -0.57
N SER A 162 -6.05 -10.07 0.41
CA SER A 162 -5.39 -11.36 0.22
C SER A 162 -5.60 -12.23 1.46
N ARG A 163 -5.29 -13.53 1.37
CA ARG A 163 -5.24 -14.41 2.56
C ARG A 163 -4.26 -13.95 3.62
N PHE A 164 -3.18 -13.28 3.22
CA PHE A 164 -2.17 -12.75 4.16
C PHE A 164 -2.73 -11.58 4.98
N LYS A 165 -3.56 -10.75 4.39
CA LYS A 165 -4.25 -9.65 5.08
C LYS A 165 -5.42 -10.17 5.92
N GLN A 166 -6.09 -11.23 5.49
CA GLN A 166 -7.21 -11.85 6.20
C GLN A 166 -6.75 -12.53 7.49
N ASP A 167 -5.57 -13.16 7.48
CA ASP A 167 -4.98 -13.84 8.64
C ASP A 167 -3.56 -13.30 8.90
N PRO A 168 -3.45 -12.03 9.41
CA PRO A 168 -2.20 -11.28 9.46
C PRO A 168 -1.17 -11.87 10.41
N ASP A 169 -1.61 -12.67 11.38
CA ASP A 169 -0.74 -13.29 12.39
C ASP A 169 -0.22 -14.67 11.98
N ARG A 170 -0.60 -15.16 10.80
CA ARG A 170 -0.25 -16.52 10.41
C ARG A 170 0.99 -16.61 9.52
N TYR A 171 1.06 -15.79 8.47
CA TYR A 171 2.09 -15.94 7.45
C TYR A 171 3.10 -14.80 7.50
N VAL A 172 4.38 -15.16 7.49
CA VAL A 172 5.48 -14.21 7.29
C VAL A 172 6.07 -14.47 5.91
N VAL A 173 5.89 -13.53 5.00
CA VAL A 173 6.39 -13.65 3.62
C VAL A 173 7.91 -13.63 3.63
N LEU A 174 8.53 -14.62 3.00
CA LEU A 174 9.98 -14.75 2.83
C LEU A 174 10.42 -14.37 1.43
N ARG A 175 9.66 -14.81 0.40
CA ARG A 175 9.93 -14.54 -1.01
C ARG A 175 8.64 -14.42 -1.81
N VAL A 176 8.72 -13.71 -2.94
CA VAL A 176 7.62 -13.57 -3.88
C VAL A 176 8.12 -13.90 -5.28
N CYS A 177 7.45 -14.82 -5.95
CA CYS A 177 7.78 -15.24 -7.31
C CYS A 177 6.80 -14.63 -8.32
N PHE A 178 7.33 -14.18 -9.45
CA PHE A 178 6.57 -13.51 -10.50
C PHE A 178 6.86 -14.18 -11.85
N ALA A 179 5.85 -14.22 -12.73
CA ALA A 179 6.02 -14.44 -14.15
C ALA A 179 5.78 -13.11 -14.87
N LEU A 180 6.85 -12.55 -15.41
CA LEU A 180 6.83 -11.31 -16.17
C LEU A 180 6.65 -11.61 -17.66
N GLU A 181 6.44 -10.59 -18.48
CA GLU A 181 6.26 -10.74 -19.92
C GLU A 181 7.51 -10.21 -20.66
N ASP A 182 8.09 -11.03 -21.55
CA ASP A 182 9.05 -10.56 -22.55
C ASP A 182 8.25 -10.00 -23.75
N ALA A 183 8.04 -8.70 -23.73
CA ALA A 183 7.32 -7.98 -24.76
C ALA A 183 8.27 -7.20 -25.68
N GLY A 184 9.54 -7.61 -25.78
CA GLY A 184 10.55 -6.93 -26.59
C GLY A 184 10.84 -5.50 -26.12
N GLY A 185 10.79 -5.26 -24.81
CA GLY A 185 11.01 -3.94 -24.20
C GLY A 185 9.77 -3.04 -24.17
N LEU A 186 8.62 -3.53 -24.65
CA LEU A 186 7.34 -2.82 -24.52
C LEU A 186 6.70 -3.07 -23.15
N SER A 187 5.85 -2.15 -22.70
CA SER A 187 5.03 -2.27 -21.50
C SER A 187 3.94 -3.33 -21.67
N ALA A 188 3.34 -3.77 -20.59
CA ALA A 188 2.01 -4.37 -20.64
C ALA A 188 0.99 -3.38 -21.23
N PRO A 189 -0.17 -3.84 -21.74
CA PRO A 189 -1.20 -2.94 -22.24
C PRO A 189 -1.63 -1.93 -21.18
N LEU A 190 -1.58 -0.63 -21.52
CA LEU A 190 -1.93 0.46 -20.63
C LEU A 190 -3.43 0.44 -20.35
N ARG A 191 -3.83 0.12 -19.12
CA ARG A 191 -5.25 0.04 -18.72
C ARG A 191 -5.77 1.30 -18.05
N TYR A 192 -4.88 2.22 -17.67
CA TYR A 192 -5.25 3.42 -16.93
C TYR A 192 -5.26 4.65 -17.83
N ALA A 193 -6.45 5.27 -17.99
CA ALA A 193 -6.67 6.36 -18.94
C ALA A 193 -5.77 7.59 -18.71
N GLU A 194 -5.41 7.90 -17.45
CA GLU A 194 -4.51 9.02 -17.14
C GLU A 194 -3.10 8.76 -17.67
N THR A 195 -2.59 7.53 -17.54
CA THR A 195 -1.27 7.14 -18.05
C THR A 195 -1.25 7.13 -19.59
N ALA A 196 -2.25 6.54 -20.23
CA ALA A 196 -2.37 6.52 -21.70
C ALA A 196 -2.41 7.95 -22.25
N ARG A 197 -3.23 8.83 -21.66
CA ARG A 197 -3.31 10.24 -22.05
C ARG A 197 -1.99 10.97 -21.87
N ALA A 198 -1.28 10.73 -20.77
CA ALA A 198 0.02 11.37 -20.51
C ALA A 198 1.09 10.93 -21.51
N LEU A 199 0.97 9.72 -22.07
CA LEU A 199 1.83 9.17 -23.11
C LEU A 199 1.36 9.49 -24.53
N GLY A 200 0.17 10.10 -24.70
CA GLY A 200 -0.39 10.42 -26.02
C GLY A 200 -0.87 9.21 -26.81
N VAL A 201 -1.29 8.15 -26.14
CA VAL A 201 -1.77 6.88 -26.72
C VAL A 201 -3.15 6.51 -26.20
N GLU A 202 -3.78 5.49 -26.78
CA GLU A 202 -5.07 4.97 -26.34
C GLU A 202 -4.93 3.91 -25.21
N ALA A 203 -6.00 3.73 -24.46
CA ALA A 203 -6.06 2.63 -23.48
C ALA A 203 -6.00 1.27 -24.23
N GLY A 204 -5.11 0.39 -23.77
CA GLY A 204 -4.83 -0.88 -24.44
C GLY A 204 -3.55 -0.89 -25.27
N ASP A 205 -3.01 0.27 -25.64
CA ASP A 205 -1.75 0.36 -26.33
C ASP A 205 -0.57 -0.05 -25.44
N ARG A 206 0.54 -0.43 -26.12
CA ARG A 206 1.83 -0.68 -25.49
C ARG A 206 2.81 0.41 -25.92
N VAL A 207 3.65 0.81 -25.00
CA VAL A 207 4.73 1.80 -25.21
C VAL A 207 6.05 1.19 -24.72
N PRO A 208 7.21 1.80 -24.97
CA PRO A 208 8.43 1.36 -24.28
C PRO A 208 8.21 1.29 -22.77
N ALA A 209 8.58 0.18 -22.13
CA ALA A 209 8.35 -0.04 -20.68
C ALA A 209 9.04 1.05 -19.83
N ALA A 210 10.18 1.55 -20.28
CA ALA A 210 10.87 2.68 -19.65
C ALA A 210 10.02 3.96 -19.66
N ASP A 211 9.34 4.27 -20.78
CA ASP A 211 8.50 5.46 -20.92
C ASP A 211 7.25 5.34 -20.01
N ALA A 212 6.64 4.14 -19.96
CA ALA A 212 5.53 3.86 -19.07
C ALA A 212 5.94 4.09 -17.59
N ARG A 213 7.07 3.50 -17.19
CA ARG A 213 7.64 3.65 -15.85
C ARG A 213 7.92 5.12 -15.50
N GLU A 214 8.60 5.85 -16.40
CA GLU A 214 8.95 7.26 -16.17
C GLU A 214 7.69 8.12 -16.04
N THR A 215 6.70 7.89 -16.90
CA THR A 215 5.43 8.61 -16.86
C THR A 215 4.68 8.35 -15.56
N VAL A 216 4.61 7.10 -15.09
CA VAL A 216 4.01 6.77 -13.81
C VAL A 216 4.75 7.44 -12.67
N LEU A 217 6.08 7.44 -12.65
CA LEU A 217 6.86 8.15 -11.64
C LEU A 217 6.56 9.65 -11.62
N LYS A 218 6.45 10.31 -12.77
CA LYS A 218 6.06 11.73 -12.88
C LYS A 218 4.65 11.98 -12.34
N LEU A 219 3.68 11.15 -12.70
CA LEU A 219 2.29 11.26 -12.22
C LEU A 219 2.22 11.06 -10.70
N ARG A 220 2.97 10.09 -10.17
CA ARG A 220 3.05 9.83 -8.73
C ARG A 220 3.74 10.96 -7.97
N ALA A 221 4.86 11.45 -8.47
CA ALA A 221 5.58 12.59 -7.86
C ALA A 221 4.68 13.84 -7.81
N GLY A 222 3.93 14.13 -8.87
CA GLY A 222 2.93 15.20 -8.91
C GLY A 222 1.82 15.07 -7.87
N LYS A 223 1.58 13.84 -7.36
CA LYS A 223 0.61 13.54 -6.29
C LYS A 223 1.27 13.38 -4.92
N GLY A 224 2.58 13.61 -4.78
CA GLY A 224 3.31 13.38 -3.51
C GLY A 224 3.41 11.90 -3.11
N MET A 225 3.38 10.97 -4.10
CA MET A 225 3.33 9.52 -3.89
C MET A 225 4.67 8.82 -4.17
N VAL A 226 5.72 9.56 -4.42
CA VAL A 226 7.12 9.10 -4.49
C VAL A 226 7.85 9.69 -3.30
N LEU A 227 8.53 8.85 -2.52
CA LEU A 227 9.22 9.31 -1.31
C LEU A 227 10.31 10.34 -1.64
N ASP A 228 10.22 11.48 -1.00
CA ASP A 228 11.22 12.54 -1.00
C ASP A 228 11.39 13.03 0.45
N PRO A 229 12.58 12.88 1.06
CA PRO A 229 12.81 13.27 2.44
C PRO A 229 12.64 14.77 2.70
N GLU A 230 12.74 15.61 1.66
CA GLU A 230 12.62 17.07 1.76
C GLU A 230 11.18 17.55 1.51
N ASP A 231 10.29 16.67 1.04
CA ASP A 231 8.89 17.01 0.76
C ASP A 231 7.93 16.33 1.73
N HIS A 232 7.41 17.09 2.69
CA HIS A 232 6.46 16.61 3.67
C HIS A 232 5.14 16.11 3.07
N ASP A 233 4.80 16.44 1.82
CA ASP A 233 3.65 15.82 1.14
C ASP A 233 3.86 14.34 0.84
N THR A 234 5.09 13.85 0.93
CA THR A 234 5.43 12.44 0.77
C THR A 234 5.52 11.67 2.09
N TRP A 235 5.47 12.36 3.25
CA TRP A 235 5.49 11.73 4.57
C TRP A 235 4.10 11.20 4.92
N SER A 236 3.70 10.16 4.21
CA SER A 236 2.37 9.55 4.24
C SER A 236 2.47 8.04 3.99
N ALA A 237 1.35 7.34 4.10
CA ALA A 237 1.21 5.95 3.63
C ALA A 237 0.53 5.88 2.24
N GLY A 238 0.67 6.91 1.42
CA GLY A 238 -0.11 7.03 0.19
C GLY A 238 -1.58 7.33 0.47
N SER A 239 -2.50 6.64 -0.21
CA SER A 239 -3.93 6.77 0.07
C SER A 239 -4.25 6.25 1.47
N PHE A 240 -4.79 7.11 2.32
CA PHE A 240 -5.11 6.74 3.71
C PHE A 240 -6.42 5.95 3.82
N PHE A 241 -7.34 6.13 2.86
CA PHE A 241 -8.62 5.44 2.84
C PHE A 241 -8.81 4.65 1.55
N THR A 242 -9.42 3.47 1.68
CA THR A 242 -9.82 2.65 0.53
C THR A 242 -11.02 3.25 -0.19
N ASN A 243 -11.14 2.99 -1.48
CA ASN A 243 -12.35 3.34 -2.23
C ASN A 243 -13.53 2.48 -1.75
N PRO A 244 -14.64 3.08 -1.30
CA PRO A 244 -15.81 2.33 -0.85
C PRO A 244 -16.43 1.49 -1.96
N ILE A 245 -16.81 0.26 -1.63
CA ILE A 245 -17.59 -0.64 -2.47
C ILE A 245 -18.98 -0.74 -1.84
N LEU A 246 -20.00 -0.36 -2.58
CA LEU A 246 -21.38 -0.22 -2.11
C LEU A 246 -22.28 -1.21 -2.82
N SER A 247 -23.25 -1.79 -2.11
CA SER A 247 -24.37 -2.49 -2.75
C SER A 247 -25.20 -1.52 -3.59
N GLU A 248 -26.04 -2.01 -4.47
CA GLU A 248 -26.96 -1.18 -5.28
C GLU A 248 -27.81 -0.25 -4.38
N GLU A 249 -28.44 -0.79 -3.34
CA GLU A 249 -29.23 -0.01 -2.37
C GLU A 249 -28.40 1.08 -1.67
N ALA A 250 -27.18 0.75 -1.23
CA ALA A 250 -26.30 1.72 -0.57
C ALA A 250 -25.81 2.79 -1.55
N PHE A 251 -25.59 2.44 -2.82
CA PHE A 251 -25.20 3.39 -3.86
C PHE A 251 -26.35 4.36 -4.21
N ASP A 252 -27.59 3.88 -4.29
CA ASP A 252 -28.77 4.71 -4.52
C ASP A 252 -28.99 5.69 -3.36
N ALA A 253 -28.86 5.23 -2.12
CA ALA A 253 -28.94 6.09 -0.94
C ALA A 253 -27.82 7.16 -0.93
N PHE A 254 -26.61 6.79 -1.33
CA PHE A 254 -25.48 7.71 -1.50
C PHE A 254 -25.77 8.74 -2.60
N LEU A 255 -26.27 8.31 -3.77
CA LEU A 255 -26.58 9.17 -4.89
C LEU A 255 -27.66 10.21 -4.51
N ALA A 256 -28.69 9.81 -3.76
CA ALA A 256 -29.69 10.74 -3.25
C ALA A 256 -29.07 11.86 -2.38
N ARG A 257 -28.11 11.52 -1.49
CA ARG A 257 -27.40 12.53 -0.69
C ARG A 257 -26.50 13.43 -1.53
N VAL A 258 -25.86 12.87 -2.57
CA VAL A 258 -25.06 13.66 -3.53
C VAL A 258 -25.94 14.70 -4.21
N HIS A 259 -27.11 14.30 -4.72
CA HIS A 259 -28.04 15.20 -5.40
C HIS A 259 -28.61 16.28 -4.46
N ASP A 260 -28.95 15.90 -3.23
CA ASP A 260 -29.44 16.86 -2.22
C ASP A 260 -28.40 17.93 -1.89
N ARG A 261 -27.14 17.51 -1.72
CA ARG A 261 -26.05 18.40 -1.29
C ARG A 261 -25.41 19.21 -2.42
N LEU A 262 -25.22 18.59 -3.59
CA LEU A 262 -24.40 19.13 -4.69
C LEU A 262 -25.22 19.46 -5.95
N GLY A 263 -26.49 19.12 -5.96
CA GLY A 263 -27.41 19.33 -7.07
C GLY A 263 -27.64 18.06 -7.92
N PRO A 264 -28.82 17.98 -8.59
CA PRO A 264 -29.28 16.77 -9.26
C PRO A 264 -28.43 16.36 -10.47
N ASP A 265 -27.64 17.27 -11.03
CA ASP A 265 -26.79 17.00 -12.20
C ASP A 265 -25.40 16.48 -11.80
N THR A 266 -25.12 16.32 -10.47
CA THR A 266 -23.82 15.86 -9.99
C THR A 266 -23.73 14.35 -10.10
N ALA A 267 -22.81 13.84 -10.94
CA ALA A 267 -22.49 12.42 -11.05
C ALA A 267 -21.20 12.10 -10.26
N PRO A 268 -21.28 11.32 -9.17
CA PRO A 268 -20.07 10.84 -8.50
C PRO A 268 -19.37 9.79 -9.35
N PRO A 269 -18.04 9.60 -9.18
CA PRO A 269 -17.33 8.50 -9.81
C PRO A 269 -17.94 7.16 -9.43
N ALA A 270 -18.24 6.33 -10.44
CA ALA A 270 -18.84 5.01 -10.27
C ALA A 270 -18.15 4.01 -11.17
N PHE A 271 -17.68 2.91 -10.58
CA PHE A 271 -16.95 1.85 -11.27
C PHE A 271 -17.55 0.50 -10.90
N PRO A 272 -17.77 -0.42 -11.84
CA PRO A 272 -18.23 -1.77 -11.52
C PRO A 272 -17.26 -2.48 -10.53
N ALA A 273 -17.83 -3.14 -9.52
CA ALA A 273 -17.07 -3.89 -8.53
C ALA A 273 -17.51 -5.37 -8.40
N GLY A 274 -18.20 -5.90 -9.43
CA GLY A 274 -18.74 -7.26 -9.45
C GLY A 274 -20.03 -7.41 -8.63
N ASP A 275 -20.79 -8.46 -8.89
CA ASP A 275 -21.96 -8.93 -8.12
C ASP A 275 -22.96 -7.84 -7.68
N GLY A 276 -23.28 -6.90 -8.57
CA GLY A 276 -24.21 -5.80 -8.27
C GLY A 276 -23.64 -4.72 -7.34
N HIS A 277 -22.31 -4.68 -7.14
CA HIS A 277 -21.64 -3.65 -6.34
C HIS A 277 -21.04 -2.55 -7.21
N THR A 278 -21.01 -1.34 -6.67
CA THR A 278 -20.38 -0.18 -7.29
C THR A 278 -19.30 0.39 -6.38
N LYS A 279 -18.09 0.55 -6.92
CA LYS A 279 -16.99 1.23 -6.25
C LYS A 279 -17.03 2.72 -6.56
N THR A 280 -16.94 3.58 -5.52
CA THR A 280 -16.82 5.02 -5.67
C THR A 280 -15.48 5.55 -5.18
N SER A 281 -15.15 6.81 -5.49
CA SER A 281 -13.86 7.40 -5.16
C SER A 281 -13.86 8.04 -3.77
N ALA A 282 -13.03 7.52 -2.86
CA ALA A 282 -12.80 8.13 -1.56
C ALA A 282 -12.22 9.55 -1.69
N ALA A 283 -11.33 9.79 -2.67
CA ALA A 283 -10.78 11.13 -2.92
C ALA A 283 -11.89 12.14 -3.28
N TRP A 284 -12.84 11.74 -4.10
CA TRP A 284 -13.98 12.57 -4.47
C TRP A 284 -14.88 12.87 -3.26
N LEU A 285 -15.16 11.85 -2.44
CA LEU A 285 -15.98 11.99 -1.23
C LEU A 285 -15.35 12.99 -0.25
N ILE A 286 -14.04 12.86 0.00
CA ILE A 286 -13.28 13.72 0.89
C ILE A 286 -13.31 15.16 0.38
N ASP A 287 -13.00 15.38 -0.90
CA ASP A 287 -13.02 16.70 -1.53
C ASP A 287 -14.41 17.36 -1.46
N LYS A 288 -15.46 16.60 -1.79
CA LYS A 288 -16.86 17.10 -1.80
C LYS A 288 -17.47 17.25 -0.40
N ALA A 289 -16.88 16.59 0.61
CA ALA A 289 -17.21 16.84 2.00
C ALA A 289 -16.57 18.13 2.56
N GLY A 290 -15.67 18.78 1.80
CA GLY A 290 -15.00 20.04 2.18
C GLY A 290 -13.55 19.88 2.64
N PHE A 291 -13.04 18.64 2.66
CA PHE A 291 -11.64 18.36 3.03
C PHE A 291 -10.76 18.42 1.77
N THR A 292 -10.47 19.64 1.32
CA THR A 292 -9.68 19.87 0.12
C THR A 292 -8.18 19.65 0.36
N LYS A 293 -7.39 19.67 -0.72
CA LYS A 293 -5.92 19.62 -0.64
C LYS A 293 -5.40 20.68 0.30
N GLY A 294 -4.48 20.29 1.21
CA GLY A 294 -3.88 21.16 2.21
C GLY A 294 -4.77 21.42 3.44
N TYR A 295 -5.94 20.79 3.54
CA TYR A 295 -6.82 20.93 4.70
C TYR A 295 -6.12 20.58 6.01
N GLY A 296 -6.44 21.35 7.05
CA GLY A 296 -5.85 21.27 8.39
C GLY A 296 -4.88 22.42 8.65
N SER A 297 -4.78 22.84 9.92
CA SER A 297 -3.85 23.88 10.37
C SER A 297 -2.79 23.36 11.34
N GLY A 298 -2.95 22.08 11.75
CA GLY A 298 -2.06 21.40 12.70
C GLY A 298 -0.80 20.81 12.05
N PRO A 299 -0.04 20.02 12.82
CA PRO A 299 1.16 19.34 12.33
C PRO A 299 0.85 18.14 11.42
N ALA A 300 -0.39 17.59 11.48
CA ALA A 300 -0.91 16.64 10.49
C ALA A 300 -1.91 17.35 9.57
N ARG A 301 -1.81 17.13 8.25
CA ARG A 301 -2.68 17.76 7.23
C ARG A 301 -2.97 16.81 6.08
N ILE A 302 -4.03 17.09 5.34
CA ILE A 302 -4.20 16.53 4.00
C ILE A 302 -3.08 17.09 3.11
N SER A 303 -2.46 16.23 2.29
CA SER A 303 -1.44 16.64 1.33
C SER A 303 -1.93 17.79 0.44
N THR A 304 -1.05 18.74 0.14
CA THR A 304 -1.32 19.81 -0.83
C THR A 304 -1.43 19.30 -2.26
N LYS A 305 -1.01 18.03 -2.48
CA LYS A 305 -0.97 17.38 -3.79
C LYS A 305 -2.07 16.34 -4.00
N HIS A 306 -2.56 15.70 -2.92
CA HIS A 306 -3.54 14.61 -3.01
C HIS A 306 -4.48 14.54 -1.81
N THR A 307 -5.79 14.60 -2.03
CA THR A 307 -6.82 14.59 -0.96
C THR A 307 -6.88 13.28 -0.16
N LEU A 308 -6.44 12.14 -0.74
CA LEU A 308 -6.38 10.86 -0.01
C LEU A 308 -5.16 10.71 0.90
N ALA A 309 -4.14 11.55 0.76
CA ALA A 309 -2.95 11.42 1.58
C ALA A 309 -3.05 12.32 2.82
N LEU A 310 -3.05 11.70 4.00
CA LEU A 310 -2.79 12.38 5.26
C LEU A 310 -1.29 12.42 5.45
N THR A 311 -0.74 13.55 5.88
CA THR A 311 0.71 13.78 5.92
C THR A 311 1.16 14.30 7.27
N ASN A 312 2.34 13.86 7.70
CA ASN A 312 3.10 14.47 8.78
C ASN A 312 3.87 15.67 8.21
N ARG A 313 3.67 16.87 8.79
CA ARG A 313 4.34 18.11 8.35
C ARG A 313 5.68 18.35 9.07
N GLY A 314 6.24 17.30 9.68
CA GLY A 314 7.56 17.32 10.34
C GLY A 314 7.48 17.19 11.87
N GLU A 315 6.41 17.66 12.49
CA GLU A 315 6.26 17.71 13.97
C GLU A 315 4.99 17.00 14.48
N ALA A 316 4.30 16.23 13.62
CA ALA A 316 3.08 15.52 14.02
C ALA A 316 3.39 14.38 14.98
N THR A 317 2.46 14.14 15.89
CA THR A 317 2.30 12.88 16.62
C THR A 317 1.37 11.95 15.83
N THR A 318 1.35 10.68 16.20
CA THR A 318 0.36 9.75 15.64
C THR A 318 -1.05 10.17 16.01
N GLU A 319 -1.27 10.69 17.22
CA GLU A 319 -2.60 11.16 17.61
C GLU A 319 -3.07 12.36 16.78
N ASP A 320 -2.18 13.30 16.38
CA ASP A 320 -2.54 14.38 15.46
C ASP A 320 -3.03 13.83 14.10
N LEU A 321 -2.35 12.80 13.58
CA LEU A 321 -2.75 12.13 12.34
C LEU A 321 -4.11 11.45 12.49
N LEU A 322 -4.34 10.76 13.59
CA LEU A 322 -5.60 10.05 13.86
C LEU A 322 -6.76 11.01 14.13
N ALA A 323 -6.51 12.13 14.78
CA ALA A 323 -7.52 13.17 14.98
C ALA A 323 -8.02 13.72 13.63
N LEU A 324 -7.09 14.01 12.70
CA LEU A 324 -7.43 14.41 11.33
C LEU A 324 -8.19 13.30 10.59
N ALA A 325 -7.76 12.04 10.73
CA ALA A 325 -8.42 10.91 10.08
C ALA A 325 -9.88 10.76 10.56
N ARG A 326 -10.11 10.85 11.88
CA ARG A 326 -11.47 10.77 12.49
C ARG A 326 -12.34 11.94 12.03
N GLU A 327 -11.78 13.15 11.93
CA GLU A 327 -12.49 14.34 11.44
C GLU A 327 -12.95 14.12 9.99
N VAL A 328 -12.07 13.62 9.10
CA VAL A 328 -12.41 13.30 7.71
C VAL A 328 -13.49 12.23 7.63
N VAL A 329 -13.36 11.13 8.40
CA VAL A 329 -14.37 10.05 8.45
C VAL A 329 -15.73 10.58 8.90
N ALA A 330 -15.75 11.38 9.96
CA ALA A 330 -16.98 11.96 10.49
C ALA A 330 -17.66 12.88 9.46
N GLY A 331 -16.89 13.78 8.83
CA GLY A 331 -17.43 14.73 7.84
C GLY A 331 -17.91 14.05 6.56
N VAL A 332 -17.22 13.01 6.07
CA VAL A 332 -17.69 12.23 4.91
C VAL A 332 -18.97 11.47 5.25
N ARG A 333 -19.05 10.88 6.46
CA ARG A 333 -20.25 10.19 6.92
C ARG A 333 -21.45 11.14 7.08
N GLU A 334 -21.22 12.33 7.61
CA GLU A 334 -22.26 13.36 7.71
C GLU A 334 -22.75 13.79 6.33
N ALA A 335 -21.82 14.08 5.41
CA ALA A 335 -22.13 14.58 4.07
C ALA A 335 -22.85 13.53 3.20
N PHE A 336 -22.36 12.30 3.19
CA PHE A 336 -22.72 11.29 2.19
C PHE A 336 -23.25 9.97 2.77
N GLY A 337 -23.25 9.79 4.10
CA GLY A 337 -23.67 8.55 4.75
C GLY A 337 -22.67 7.40 4.62
N ILE A 338 -21.47 7.64 4.08
CA ILE A 338 -20.44 6.65 3.86
C ILE A 338 -19.38 6.75 4.97
N THR A 339 -19.09 5.62 5.62
CA THR A 339 -17.96 5.52 6.56
C THR A 339 -16.73 5.05 5.80
N LEU A 340 -15.69 5.89 5.74
CA LEU A 340 -14.41 5.54 5.12
C LEU A 340 -13.67 4.53 6.00
N VAL A 341 -12.95 3.62 5.34
CA VAL A 341 -12.11 2.60 5.98
C VAL A 341 -10.65 2.90 5.65
N ASN A 342 -9.81 2.91 6.69
CA ASN A 342 -8.37 3.14 6.51
C ASN A 342 -7.70 1.98 5.76
N GLU A 343 -6.75 2.31 4.90
CA GLU A 343 -5.90 1.35 4.20
C GLU A 343 -4.67 0.95 5.03
N PRO A 344 -3.98 1.87 5.74
CA PRO A 344 -2.86 1.53 6.58
C PRO A 344 -3.25 0.65 7.78
N VAL A 345 -2.32 -0.24 8.15
CA VAL A 345 -2.43 -1.06 9.37
C VAL A 345 -2.10 -0.21 10.58
N THR A 346 -3.00 -0.19 11.57
CA THR A 346 -2.81 0.52 12.83
C THR A 346 -2.18 -0.40 13.88
N VAL A 347 -1.21 0.10 14.64
CA VAL A 347 -0.47 -0.63 15.67
C VAL A 347 -0.60 0.10 17.00
N GLY A 348 -1.28 -0.52 17.97
CA GLY A 348 -1.52 0.05 19.30
C GLY A 348 -2.47 1.26 19.32
N VAL A 349 -3.15 1.54 18.20
CA VAL A 349 -4.11 2.64 18.05
C VAL A 349 -5.28 2.25 17.15
N SER A 350 -6.34 3.06 17.15
CA SER A 350 -7.53 2.89 16.29
C SER A 350 -8.07 4.24 15.81
N ILE A 351 -8.78 4.22 14.67
CA ILE A 351 -9.43 5.37 14.05
C ILE A 351 -10.90 5.42 14.46
#